data_75d8860709ebbbdc2dd1bf5fe8ff35ac
#
_entry.id   75d8860709ebbbdc2dd1bf5fe8ff35ac
#
_cell.length_a   1.000
_cell.length_b   1.000
_cell.length_c   1.000
_cell.angle_alpha   90.00
_cell.angle_beta   90.00
_cell.angle_gamma   90.00
#
_symmetry.space_group_name_H-M   'P 1'
#
loop_
_entity.id
_entity.type
_entity.pdbx_description
1 polymer ?
#
loop_
_entity_poly.entity_id
_entity_poly.type
_entity_poly.pdbx_seq_one_letter_code
_entity_poly.pdbx_strand_id
1 'polypeptide(L)'
;DLNFQKVPSKKFPIHKILKLLPKSDSLFETVLVSANDTLVDLFLVKKISYNNIHPFLNKILTLKEFQKYKYKVPKNINEILRLNEYVRLKTISLSVKSER
;
A
#
# COMPACT_ATOMS: atom_id res chain seq x y z
N ASP A 1 19.55 -8.94 10.23
CA ASP A 1 18.90 -9.00 10.24
C ASP A 1 18.15 -9.32 10.10
N LEU A 2 18.52 -9.58 9.84
CA LEU A 2 17.79 -10.04 9.70
C LEU A 2 16.69 -10.03 10.43
N ASN A 3 16.71 -9.50 11.27
CA ASN A 3 15.64 -9.21 11.95
C ASN A 3 14.65 -8.56 11.29
N PHE A 4 14.85 -8.23 10.10
CA PHE A 4 13.91 -7.72 9.32
C PHE A 4 12.77 -8.55 9.23
N GLN A 5 12.91 -9.82 9.35
CA GLN A 5 11.84 -10.68 9.19
C GLN A 5 10.88 -10.55 10.28
N LYS A 6 11.31 -10.01 11.37
CA LYS A 6 10.45 -9.87 12.46
C LYS A 6 9.79 -8.57 12.49
N VAL A 7 10.13 -7.70 11.62
CA VAL A 7 9.50 -6.42 11.57
C VAL A 7 8.09 -6.64 11.22
N PRO A 8 7.15 -6.13 11.93
CA PRO A 8 5.77 -6.34 11.65
C PRO A 8 5.42 -5.87 10.29
N SER A 9 4.84 -6.73 9.53
CA SER A 9 4.45 -6.35 8.21
C SER A 9 3.37 -5.31 8.22
N LYS A 10 2.78 -5.03 9.35
CA LYS A 10 1.75 -4.04 9.40
C LYS A 10 2.25 -2.66 9.23
N LYS A 11 3.54 -2.44 9.44
CA LYS A 11 4.10 -1.13 9.29
C LYS A 11 4.77 -1.01 7.95
N PHE A 12 4.78 0.17 7.43
CA PHE A 12 5.47 0.44 6.18
C PHE A 12 6.95 0.42 6.47
N PRO A 13 7.70 -0.55 6.00
CA PRO A 13 9.10 -0.67 6.34
C PRO A 13 9.91 0.51 5.81
N ILE A 14 10.85 0.95 6.61
CA ILE A 14 11.66 2.10 6.23
C ILE A 14 12.42 1.86 4.94
N HIS A 15 12.85 0.66 4.68
CA HIS A 15 13.60 0.39 3.46
C HIS A 15 12.71 0.58 2.20
N LYS A 16 11.40 0.42 2.33
CA LYS A 16 10.53 0.68 1.20
C LYS A 16 10.38 2.17 0.95
N ILE A 17 10.43 2.97 2.02
CA ILE A 17 10.41 4.41 1.88
C ILE A 17 11.67 4.84 1.13
N LEU A 18 12.82 4.31 1.52
CA LEU A 18 14.06 4.66 0.89
C LEU A 18 14.09 4.24 -0.57
N LYS A 19 13.42 3.14 -0.88
CA LYS A 19 13.36 2.67 -2.23
C LYS A 19 12.51 3.60 -3.09
N LEU A 20 11.46 4.14 -2.53
CA LEU A 20 10.58 5.02 -3.26
C LEU A 20 11.16 6.40 -3.51
N LEU A 21 11.85 6.93 -2.54
CA LEU A 21 12.35 8.29 -2.63
C LEU A 21 13.17 8.62 -3.86
N PRO A 22 14.14 7.83 -4.24
CA PRO A 22 14.95 8.19 -5.39
C PRO A 22 14.30 7.94 -6.75
N LYS A 23 13.27 7.11 -6.78
CA LYS A 23 12.69 6.74 -8.04
C LYS A 23 11.31 7.24 -8.26
N SER A 24 10.68 7.74 -7.22
CA SER A 24 9.29 8.10 -7.33
C SER A 24 9.10 9.41 -8.03
N ASP A 25 8.40 9.38 -9.12
CA ASP A 25 8.04 10.58 -9.81
C ASP A 25 6.72 11.09 -9.29
N SER A 26 5.99 10.27 -8.56
CA SER A 26 4.71 10.70 -8.02
C SER A 26 4.34 9.88 -6.81
N LEU A 27 3.41 10.42 -6.05
CA LEU A 27 2.89 9.73 -4.88
C LEU A 27 2.08 8.50 -5.25
N PHE A 28 1.78 8.32 -6.52
CA PHE A 28 1.02 7.14 -6.93
C PHE A 28 1.81 5.86 -6.66
N GLU A 29 3.13 5.93 -6.65
CA GLU A 29 3.93 4.76 -6.31
C GLU A 29 3.70 4.36 -4.87
N THR A 30 3.47 5.32 -3.99
CA THR A 30 3.14 5.03 -2.61
C THR A 30 1.79 4.31 -2.56
N VAL A 31 0.83 4.75 -3.36
CA VAL A 31 -0.48 4.08 -3.41
C VAL A 31 -0.30 2.64 -3.86
N LEU A 32 0.45 2.42 -4.90
CA LEU A 32 0.67 1.09 -5.44
C LEU A 32 1.33 0.16 -4.43
N VAL A 33 2.43 0.61 -3.85
CA VAL A 33 3.19 -0.22 -2.91
C VAL A 33 2.36 -0.49 -1.67
N SER A 34 1.68 0.52 -1.14
CA SER A 34 0.90 0.37 0.08
C SER A 34 -0.27 -0.59 -0.12
N ALA A 35 -0.97 -0.45 -1.24
CA ALA A 35 -2.10 -1.32 -1.51
C ALA A 35 -1.64 -2.76 -1.72
N ASN A 36 -0.59 -2.94 -2.51
CA ASN A 36 -0.09 -4.29 -2.77
C ASN A 36 0.37 -4.98 -1.50
N ASP A 37 1.15 -4.28 -0.68
CA ASP A 37 1.66 -4.86 0.55
C ASP A 37 0.53 -5.20 1.51
N THR A 38 -0.47 -4.35 1.58
CA THR A 38 -1.60 -4.59 2.47
C THR A 38 -2.38 -5.82 2.03
N LEU A 39 -2.59 -5.97 0.73
CA LEU A 39 -3.33 -7.13 0.23
C LEU A 39 -2.55 -8.42 0.46
N VAL A 40 -1.24 -8.38 0.28
CA VAL A 40 -0.41 -9.55 0.56
C VAL A 40 -0.48 -9.91 2.04
N ASP A 41 -0.41 -8.91 2.91
CA ASP A 41 -0.52 -9.15 4.33
C ASP A 41 -1.87 -9.79 4.68
N LEU A 42 -2.94 -9.28 4.09
CA LEU A 42 -4.27 -9.83 4.35
C LEU A 42 -4.39 -11.28 3.87
N PHE A 43 -3.74 -11.58 2.76
CA PHE A 43 -3.72 -12.94 2.27
C PHE A 43 -2.96 -13.84 3.24
N LEU A 44 -1.81 -13.38 3.73
CA LEU A 44 -0.99 -14.18 4.62
C LEU A 44 -1.68 -14.47 5.94
N VAL A 45 -2.55 -13.61 6.40
CA VAL A 45 -3.32 -13.86 7.62
C VAL A 45 -4.72 -14.42 7.30
N LYS A 46 -4.91 -14.84 6.06
CA LYS A 46 -6.12 -15.52 5.64
C LYS A 46 -7.40 -14.69 5.70
N LYS A 47 -7.27 -13.39 5.52
CA LYS A 47 -8.44 -12.52 5.49
C LYS A 47 -8.99 -12.36 4.08
N ILE A 48 -8.19 -12.62 3.06
CA ILE A 48 -8.65 -12.64 1.68
C ILE A 48 -7.98 -13.81 0.98
N SER A 49 -8.53 -14.21 -0.14
CA SER A 49 -7.95 -15.31 -0.91
C SER A 49 -6.91 -14.78 -1.89
N TYR A 50 -6.01 -15.66 -2.28
CA TYR A 50 -4.95 -15.30 -3.21
C TYR A 50 -5.51 -14.74 -4.50
N ASN A 51 -6.56 -15.36 -5.01
CA ASN A 51 -7.14 -14.94 -6.29
C ASN A 51 -7.74 -13.54 -6.25
N ASN A 52 -8.00 -13.02 -5.08
CA ASN A 52 -8.58 -11.70 -4.96
C ASN A 52 -7.57 -10.58 -4.79
N ILE A 53 -6.28 -10.92 -4.65
CA ILE A 53 -5.27 -9.88 -4.51
C ILE A 53 -5.28 -8.95 -5.72
N HIS A 54 -5.17 -9.52 -6.91
CA HIS A 54 -5.08 -8.71 -8.11
C HIS A 54 -6.34 -7.90 -8.39
N PRO A 55 -7.53 -8.48 -8.32
CA PRO A 55 -8.74 -7.68 -8.53
C PRO A 55 -8.88 -6.55 -7.52
N PHE A 56 -8.56 -6.79 -6.25
CA PHE A 56 -8.66 -5.73 -5.26
C PHE A 56 -7.61 -4.66 -5.51
N LEU A 57 -6.39 -5.05 -5.91
CA LEU A 57 -5.36 -4.09 -6.20
C LEU A 57 -5.83 -3.17 -7.34
N ASN A 58 -6.37 -3.76 -8.38
CA ASN A 58 -6.86 -2.99 -9.49
C ASN A 58 -7.96 -2.03 -9.07
N LYS A 59 -8.85 -2.48 -8.22
CA LYS A 59 -9.94 -1.65 -7.74
C LYS A 59 -9.40 -0.45 -6.97
N ILE A 60 -8.43 -0.68 -6.09
CA ILE A 60 -7.83 0.40 -5.31
C ILE A 60 -7.12 1.39 -6.22
N LEU A 61 -6.34 0.89 -7.15
CA LEU A 61 -5.56 1.76 -8.01
C LEU A 61 -6.41 2.62 -8.94
N THR A 62 -7.62 2.19 -9.21
CA THR A 62 -8.49 2.94 -10.11
C THR A 62 -9.45 3.89 -9.38
N LEU A 63 -9.37 3.95 -8.05
CA LEU A 63 -10.22 4.89 -7.32
C LEU A 63 -9.84 6.31 -7.69
N LYS A 64 -10.85 7.14 -7.93
CA LYS A 64 -10.58 8.51 -8.32
C LYS A 64 -9.74 9.26 -7.30
N GLU A 65 -9.98 9.00 -6.03
CA GLU A 65 -9.23 9.72 -5.00
C GLU A 65 -7.74 9.41 -5.03
N PHE A 66 -7.35 8.28 -5.64
CA PHE A 66 -5.93 7.96 -5.74
C PHE A 66 -5.34 8.34 -7.09
N GLN A 67 -6.15 8.54 -8.09
CA GLN A 67 -5.66 8.89 -9.42
C GLN A 67 -4.93 10.23 -9.44
N LYS A 68 -5.35 11.15 -8.59
CA LYS A 68 -4.71 12.45 -8.54
C LYS A 68 -3.26 12.38 -8.14
N TYR A 69 -2.86 11.31 -7.44
CA TYR A 69 -1.49 11.20 -6.98
C TYR A 69 -0.52 10.88 -8.11
N LYS A 70 -1.02 10.52 -9.27
CA LYS A 70 -0.16 10.31 -10.43
C LYS A 70 0.59 11.58 -10.82
N TYR A 71 0.03 12.72 -10.45
CA TYR A 71 0.61 14.01 -10.82
C TYR A 71 1.18 14.78 -9.65
N LYS A 72 1.30 14.13 -8.49
CA LYS A 72 1.82 14.80 -7.31
C LYS A 72 3.15 14.22 -6.90
N VAL A 73 4.13 15.08 -6.73
CA VAL A 73 5.45 14.66 -6.30
C VAL A 73 5.51 14.72 -4.78
N PRO A 74 6.09 13.74 -4.13
CA PRO A 74 6.19 13.79 -2.66
C PRO A 74 7.05 14.96 -2.21
N LYS A 75 6.58 15.67 -1.20
CA LYS A 75 7.31 16.80 -0.68
C LYS A 75 8.24 16.42 0.44
N ASN A 76 7.88 15.39 1.20
CA ASN A 76 8.70 14.95 2.30
C ASN A 76 8.26 13.56 2.72
N ILE A 77 8.99 12.95 3.63
CA ILE A 77 8.69 11.61 4.09
C ILE A 77 7.35 11.54 4.80
N ASN A 78 7.00 12.58 5.54
CA ASN A 78 5.74 12.55 6.26
C ASN A 78 4.54 12.43 5.33
N GLU A 79 4.62 13.04 4.18
CA GLU A 79 3.54 12.95 3.21
C GLU A 79 3.41 11.51 2.72
N ILE A 80 4.52 10.85 2.48
CA ILE A 80 4.52 9.46 2.06
C ILE A 80 3.93 8.57 3.14
N LEU A 81 4.32 8.81 4.39
CA LEU A 81 3.84 7.99 5.50
C LEU A 81 2.34 8.15 5.72
N ARG A 82 1.85 9.36 5.61
CA ARG A 82 0.42 9.61 5.80
C ARG A 82 -0.39 8.95 4.69
N LEU A 83 0.10 9.08 3.46
CA LEU A 83 -0.60 8.47 2.34
C LEU A 83 -0.57 6.95 2.46
N ASN A 84 0.58 6.40 2.87
CA ASN A 84 0.69 4.97 3.06
C ASN A 84 -0.36 4.46 4.04
N GLU A 85 -0.50 5.15 5.16
CA GLU A 85 -1.44 4.74 6.18
C GLU A 85 -2.88 4.85 5.67
N TYR A 86 -3.20 5.90 4.97
CA TYR A 86 -4.54 6.07 4.43
C TYR A 86 -4.87 4.98 3.42
N VAL A 87 -3.94 4.69 2.52
CA VAL A 87 -4.14 3.66 1.50
C VAL A 87 -4.33 2.30 2.17
N ARG A 88 -3.53 2.04 3.20
CA ARG A 88 -3.62 0.78 3.90
C ARG A 88 -5.01 0.59 4.51
N LEU A 89 -5.49 1.59 5.22
CA LEU A 89 -6.81 1.51 5.85
C LEU A 89 -7.92 1.38 4.81
N LYS A 90 -7.79 2.10 3.71
CA LYS A 90 -8.78 2.03 2.65
C LYS A 90 -8.79 0.64 2.01
N THR A 91 -7.61 0.08 1.80
CA THR A 91 -7.48 -1.25 1.20
C THR A 91 -8.11 -2.31 2.09
N ILE A 92 -7.85 -2.23 3.39
CA ILE A 92 -8.45 -3.17 4.33
C ILE A 92 -9.97 -3.05 4.29
N SER A 93 -10.45 -1.83 4.33
CA SER A 93 -11.87 -1.59 4.36
C SER A 93 -12.57 -2.17 3.12
N LEU A 94 -12.00 -1.94 1.95
CA LEU A 94 -12.65 -2.39 0.73
C LEU A 94 -12.50 -3.89 0.48
N SER A 95 -11.37 -4.46 0.84
CA SER A 95 -11.12 -5.85 0.52
C SER A 95 -11.73 -6.82 1.54
N VAL A 96 -11.56 -6.57 2.80
CA VAL A 96 -12.06 -7.47 3.83
C VAL A 96 -13.58 -7.45 3.84
N LYS A 97 -14.17 -6.25 3.70
CA LYS A 97 -15.59 -6.15 3.68
C LYS A 97 -16.18 -6.88 2.51
N SER A 98 -15.55 -6.82 1.36
CA SER A 98 -16.06 -7.45 0.16
C SER A 98 -15.94 -8.96 0.20
N GLU A 99 -14.97 -9.47 0.93
CA GLU A 99 -14.78 -10.91 1.02
C GLU A 99 -15.81 -11.55 1.91
N ARG A 100 -16.43 -10.79 2.80
CA ARG A 100 -17.42 -11.35 3.65
C ARG A 100 -18.72 -11.53 2.89
#